data_7146581e02e116ca22e1fed1593bb374
#
_entry.id   7146581e02e116ca22e1fed1593bb374
#
_cell.length_a   1.000
_cell.length_b   1.000
_cell.length_c   1.000
_cell.angle_alpha   90.00
_cell.angle_beta   90.00
_cell.angle_gamma   90.00
#
_symmetry.space_group_name_H-M   'P 1'
#
loop_
_entity.id
_entity.type
_entity.pdbx_description
1 polymer ?
#
loop_
_entity_poly.entity_id
_entity_poly.type
_entity_poly.pdbx_seq_one_letter_code
_entity_poly.pdbx_strand_id
1 'polypeptide(L)'
;MKALSFIGRCVFQLLFLLNKVKIHGEDNLLQLAKAGKPIMVCVWHGRLLFPSWYIRLKMTNLHAIASHHSDAEIMARILKHWGYSLIRGSTRKGGKAVVQKMADVFKNGGIVAVTNDGPKGPPKIAKAGSTGLAIKYDVNMITIT
;
A
#
# COMPACT_ATOMS: atom_id res chain seq x y z
N MET A 1 19.08 7.94 -9.99
CA MET A 1 17.78 7.49 -9.45
C MET A 1 17.10 6.42 -10.32
N LYS A 2 16.96 6.57 -11.63
CA LYS A 2 16.32 5.53 -12.50
C LYS A 2 17.06 4.18 -12.45
N ALA A 3 18.37 4.17 -12.56
CA ALA A 3 19.19 2.95 -12.50
C ALA A 3 19.06 2.26 -11.13
N LEU A 4 19.11 3.01 -10.02
CA LEU A 4 18.97 2.47 -8.67
C LEU A 4 17.59 1.83 -8.43
N SER A 5 16.52 2.46 -8.92
CA SER A 5 15.17 1.88 -8.85
C SER A 5 15.04 0.61 -9.69
N PHE A 6 15.72 0.55 -10.84
CA PHE A 6 15.75 -0.65 -11.69
C PHE A 6 16.48 -1.79 -11.00
N ILE A 7 17.68 -1.53 -10.49
CA ILE A 7 18.49 -2.53 -9.77
C ILE A 7 17.71 -3.03 -8.53
N GLY A 8 17.18 -2.12 -7.72
CA GLY A 8 16.37 -2.47 -6.54
C GLY A 8 15.18 -3.37 -6.90
N ARG A 9 14.50 -3.07 -7.99
CA ARG A 9 13.40 -3.91 -8.49
C ARG A 9 13.87 -5.32 -8.86
N CYS A 10 14.98 -5.44 -9.60
CA CYS A 10 15.52 -6.75 -9.99
C CYS A 10 15.94 -7.56 -8.77
N VAL A 11 16.59 -6.93 -7.79
CA VAL A 11 16.97 -7.58 -6.52
C VAL A 11 15.74 -8.07 -5.77
N PHE A 12 14.71 -7.23 -5.59
CA PHE A 12 13.47 -7.65 -4.91
C PHE A 12 12.75 -8.76 -5.66
N GLN A 13 12.66 -8.67 -6.98
CA GLN A 13 12.06 -9.72 -7.80
C GLN A 13 12.78 -11.06 -7.58
N LEU A 14 14.10 -11.06 -7.63
CA LEU A 14 14.92 -12.25 -7.40
C LEU A 14 14.72 -12.80 -5.99
N LEU A 15 14.78 -11.95 -4.97
CA LEU A 15 14.55 -12.35 -3.58
C LEU A 15 13.19 -13.00 -3.40
N PHE A 16 12.13 -12.43 -3.99
CA PHE A 16 10.78 -12.97 -3.83
C PHE A 16 10.58 -14.30 -4.60
N LEU A 17 11.23 -14.46 -5.74
CA LEU A 17 11.19 -15.71 -6.51
C LEU A 17 11.97 -16.84 -5.86
N LEU A 18 13.07 -16.52 -5.17
CA LEU A 18 13.90 -17.51 -4.48
C LEU A 18 13.36 -17.96 -3.12
N ASN A 19 12.41 -17.20 -2.55
CA ASN A 19 11.83 -17.51 -1.26
C ASN A 19 10.53 -18.32 -1.41
N LYS A 20 10.40 -19.39 -0.63
CA LYS A 20 9.13 -20.11 -0.46
C LYS A 20 8.26 -19.34 0.53
N VAL A 21 7.20 -18.73 0.03
CA VAL A 21 6.29 -17.94 0.86
C VAL A 21 5.01 -18.73 1.10
N LYS A 22 4.62 -18.85 2.36
CA LYS A 22 3.31 -19.36 2.76
C LYS A 22 2.41 -18.17 3.13
N ILE A 23 1.23 -18.11 2.54
CA ILE A 23 0.26 -17.05 2.78
C ILE A 23 -0.97 -17.68 3.42
N HIS A 24 -1.44 -17.06 4.48
CA HIS A 24 -2.62 -17.49 5.21
C HIS A 24 -3.66 -16.38 5.19
N GLY A 25 -4.94 -16.74 5.01
CA GLY A 25 -6.07 -15.80 5.10
C GLY A 25 -6.23 -14.86 3.89
N GLU A 26 -5.64 -15.18 2.73
CA GLU A 26 -5.79 -14.34 1.53
C GLU A 26 -7.21 -14.34 0.95
N ASP A 27 -8.01 -15.36 1.25
CA ASP A 27 -9.35 -15.55 0.66
C ASP A 27 -10.27 -14.36 0.92
N ASN A 28 -10.23 -13.79 2.12
CA ASN A 28 -11.03 -12.62 2.47
C ASN A 28 -10.69 -11.41 1.59
N LEU A 29 -9.39 -11.17 1.38
CA LEU A 29 -8.92 -10.08 0.52
C LEU A 29 -9.36 -10.29 -0.93
N LEU A 30 -9.21 -11.52 -1.44
CA LEU A 30 -9.60 -11.89 -2.81
C LEU A 30 -11.11 -11.80 -3.03
N GLN A 31 -11.92 -12.23 -2.06
CA GLN A 31 -13.39 -12.14 -2.14
C GLN A 31 -13.85 -10.68 -2.17
N LEU A 32 -13.33 -9.83 -1.29
CA LEU A 32 -13.65 -8.40 -1.28
C LEU A 32 -13.26 -7.70 -2.59
N ALA A 33 -12.07 -8.01 -3.11
CA ALA A 33 -11.59 -7.45 -4.36
C ALA A 33 -12.46 -7.89 -5.57
N LYS A 34 -12.84 -9.17 -5.64
CA LYS A 34 -13.74 -9.70 -6.68
C LYS A 34 -15.13 -9.06 -6.60
N ALA A 35 -15.60 -8.77 -5.39
CA ALA A 35 -16.88 -8.09 -5.17
C ALA A 35 -16.84 -6.58 -5.44
N GLY A 36 -15.69 -6.02 -5.88
CA GLY A 36 -15.51 -4.59 -6.11
C GLY A 36 -15.65 -3.73 -4.86
N LYS A 37 -15.46 -4.32 -3.67
CA LYS A 37 -15.55 -3.59 -2.41
C LYS A 37 -14.33 -2.72 -2.19
N PRO A 38 -14.48 -1.51 -1.62
CA PRO A 38 -13.34 -0.68 -1.25
C PRO A 38 -12.50 -1.36 -0.16
N ILE A 39 -11.18 -1.36 -0.34
CA ILE A 39 -10.26 -2.03 0.57
C ILE A 39 -9.12 -1.10 0.97
N MET A 40 -8.85 -1.04 2.26
CA MET A 40 -7.64 -0.47 2.81
C MET A 40 -6.72 -1.59 3.27
N VAL A 41 -5.62 -1.81 2.56
CA VAL A 41 -4.58 -2.77 2.96
C VAL A 41 -3.60 -2.10 3.90
N CYS A 42 -3.56 -2.56 5.12
CA CYS A 42 -2.74 -2.02 6.20
C CYS A 42 -1.51 -2.90 6.41
N VAL A 43 -0.33 -2.32 6.27
CA VAL A 43 0.95 -3.01 6.46
C VAL A 43 1.84 -2.22 7.42
N TRP A 44 2.82 -2.87 8.01
CA TRP A 44 3.87 -2.17 8.74
C TRP A 44 4.87 -1.54 7.77
N HIS A 45 5.34 -0.33 8.09
CA HIS A 45 6.28 0.39 7.22
C HIS A 45 7.54 -0.43 6.90
N GLY A 46 8.08 -1.13 7.89
CA GLY A 46 9.24 -2.02 7.70
C GLY A 46 8.95 -3.34 6.96
N ARG A 47 7.69 -3.65 6.64
CA ARG A 47 7.30 -4.90 5.97
C ARG A 47 6.52 -4.70 4.67
N LEU A 48 6.51 -3.50 4.12
CA LEU A 48 5.65 -3.12 2.99
C LEU A 48 6.02 -3.80 1.65
N LEU A 49 7.27 -4.23 1.47
CA LEU A 49 7.78 -4.67 0.16
C LEU A 49 7.12 -5.95 -0.34
N PHE A 50 7.14 -7.01 0.46
CA PHE A 50 6.59 -8.29 0.06
C PHE A 50 5.07 -8.24 -0.16
N PRO A 51 4.25 -7.68 0.75
CA PRO A 51 2.81 -7.53 0.52
C PRO A 51 2.51 -6.75 -0.76
N SER A 52 3.20 -5.65 -1.02
CA SER A 52 2.99 -4.85 -2.22
C SER A 52 3.34 -5.63 -3.50
N TRP A 53 4.44 -6.38 -3.49
CA TRP A 53 4.79 -7.23 -4.62
C TRP A 53 3.79 -8.35 -4.84
N TYR A 54 3.31 -9.00 -3.77
CA TYR A 54 2.38 -10.11 -3.85
C TYR A 54 0.99 -9.65 -4.35
N ILE A 55 0.44 -8.62 -3.76
CA ILE A 55 -0.90 -8.11 -4.07
C ILE A 55 -1.00 -7.72 -5.55
N ARG A 56 0.04 -7.13 -6.14
CA ARG A 56 0.05 -6.76 -7.56
C ARG A 56 -0.11 -7.95 -8.52
N LEU A 57 0.22 -9.16 -8.08
CA LEU A 57 0.06 -10.37 -8.89
C LEU A 57 -1.39 -10.88 -8.92
N LYS A 58 -2.19 -10.44 -7.98
CA LYS A 58 -3.56 -10.95 -7.75
C LYS A 58 -4.64 -9.91 -8.04
N MET A 59 -4.31 -8.62 -8.01
CA MET A 59 -5.29 -7.55 -8.02
C MET A 59 -4.89 -6.39 -8.92
N THR A 60 -5.91 -5.63 -9.33
CA THR A 60 -5.79 -4.39 -10.10
C THR A 60 -6.36 -3.22 -9.30
N ASN A 61 -6.36 -2.02 -9.87
CA ASN A 61 -6.85 -0.80 -9.23
C ASN A 61 -6.16 -0.50 -7.88
N LEU A 62 -4.85 -0.73 -7.86
CA LEU A 62 -4.01 -0.58 -6.67
C LEU A 62 -3.48 0.83 -6.53
N HIS A 63 -3.59 1.38 -5.32
CA HIS A 63 -3.07 2.69 -4.97
C HIS A 63 -2.17 2.60 -3.74
N ALA A 64 -1.15 3.45 -3.67
CA ALA A 64 -0.28 3.57 -2.51
C ALA A 64 0.01 5.04 -2.19
N ILE A 65 0.15 5.35 -0.91
CA ILE A 65 0.51 6.70 -0.47
C ILE A 65 2.03 6.82 -0.50
N ALA A 66 2.54 7.85 -1.17
CA ALA A 66 3.96 8.12 -1.26
C ALA A 66 4.26 9.59 -0.95
N SER A 67 5.23 9.83 -0.08
CA SER A 67 5.70 11.17 0.23
C SER A 67 6.47 11.78 -0.96
N HIS A 68 6.68 13.11 -0.92
CA HIS A 68 7.50 13.83 -1.91
C HIS A 68 9.00 13.85 -1.57
N HIS A 69 9.42 13.20 -0.46
CA HIS A 69 10.83 13.16 -0.09
C HIS A 69 11.64 12.27 -1.04
N SER A 70 12.90 12.63 -1.26
CA SER A 70 13.83 11.92 -2.15
C SER A 70 13.93 10.42 -1.87
N ASP A 71 13.98 10.05 -0.60
CA ASP A 71 14.10 8.65 -0.16
C ASP A 71 12.87 7.81 -0.53
N ALA A 72 11.68 8.43 -0.44
CA ALA A 72 10.44 7.79 -0.86
C ALA A 72 10.32 7.63 -2.38
N GLU A 73 11.09 8.39 -3.17
CA GLU A 73 10.97 8.40 -4.63
C GLU A 73 11.44 7.09 -5.26
N ILE A 74 12.46 6.44 -4.68
CA ILE A 74 12.94 5.13 -5.16
C ILE A 74 11.81 4.10 -5.03
N MET A 75 11.21 4.02 -3.84
CA MET A 75 10.11 3.09 -3.59
C MET A 75 8.86 3.44 -4.41
N ALA A 76 8.56 4.72 -4.54
CA ALA A 76 7.44 5.20 -5.36
C ALA A 76 7.58 4.76 -6.83
N ARG A 77 8.78 4.80 -7.40
CA ARG A 77 9.06 4.31 -8.76
C ARG A 77 8.91 2.80 -8.88
N ILE A 78 9.34 2.06 -7.87
CA ILE A 78 9.16 0.60 -7.82
C ILE A 78 7.68 0.25 -7.79
N LEU A 79 6.91 0.88 -6.90
CA LEU A 79 5.44 0.68 -6.80
C LEU A 79 4.73 1.05 -8.10
N LYS A 80 5.07 2.19 -8.71
CA LYS A 80 4.52 2.59 -10.01
C LYS A 80 4.79 1.56 -11.09
N HIS A 81 6.00 1.01 -11.12
CA HIS A 81 6.38 -0.05 -12.06
C HIS A 81 5.61 -1.35 -11.79
N TRP A 82 5.25 -1.60 -10.53
CA TRP A 82 4.41 -2.72 -10.13
C TRP A 82 2.91 -2.50 -10.38
N GLY A 83 2.53 -1.41 -11.05
CA GLY A 83 1.14 -1.13 -11.41
C GLY A 83 0.35 -0.34 -10.37
N TYR A 84 1.00 0.18 -9.32
CA TYR A 84 0.33 1.06 -8.36
C TYR A 84 0.17 2.47 -8.90
N SER A 85 -1.02 3.03 -8.76
CA SER A 85 -1.25 4.46 -8.83
C SER A 85 -0.80 5.13 -7.53
N LEU A 86 -0.13 6.28 -7.60
CA LEU A 86 0.44 6.93 -6.43
C LEU A 86 -0.40 8.11 -5.97
N ILE A 87 -0.84 8.09 -4.71
CA ILE A 87 -1.41 9.25 -4.02
C ILE A 87 -0.24 9.99 -3.37
N ARG A 88 0.14 11.12 -3.96
CA ARG A 88 1.27 11.93 -3.46
C ARG A 88 0.83 12.84 -2.32
N GLY A 89 1.60 12.78 -1.23
CA GLY A 89 1.38 13.60 -0.05
C GLY A 89 1.83 12.89 1.23
N SER A 90 1.64 13.57 2.35
CA SER A 90 1.90 13.01 3.68
C SER A 90 0.85 13.50 4.66
N THR A 91 0.70 12.80 5.78
CA THR A 91 -0.23 13.19 6.87
C THR A 91 0.11 14.55 7.50
N ARG A 92 1.33 15.06 7.32
CA ARG A 92 1.78 16.35 7.87
C ARG A 92 1.55 17.53 6.93
N LYS A 93 1.86 17.36 5.62
CA LYS A 93 1.62 18.41 4.61
C LYS A 93 0.63 17.87 3.59
N GLY A 94 -0.55 18.50 3.51
CA GLY A 94 -1.57 18.11 2.54
C GLY A 94 -2.41 16.88 2.95
N GLY A 95 -2.48 16.54 4.24
CA GLY A 95 -3.23 15.37 4.72
C GLY A 95 -4.69 15.36 4.26
N LYS A 96 -5.37 16.50 4.25
CA LYS A 96 -6.75 16.61 3.73
C LYS A 96 -6.86 16.19 2.26
N ALA A 97 -5.90 16.63 1.42
CA ALA A 97 -5.89 16.28 -0.01
C ALA A 97 -5.60 14.78 -0.24
N VAL A 98 -4.72 14.19 0.58
CA VAL A 98 -4.47 12.73 0.55
C VAL A 98 -5.73 11.97 0.91
N VAL A 99 -6.41 12.36 2.01
CA VAL A 99 -7.66 11.75 2.46
C VAL A 99 -8.75 11.87 1.38
N GLN A 100 -8.88 13.03 0.74
CA GLN A 100 -9.86 13.21 -0.34
C GLN A 100 -9.58 12.25 -1.51
N LYS A 101 -8.33 12.16 -1.95
CA LYS A 101 -7.94 11.22 -3.03
C LYS A 101 -8.18 9.76 -2.64
N MET A 102 -7.92 9.39 -1.38
CA MET A 102 -8.25 8.05 -0.89
C MET A 102 -9.76 7.80 -0.96
N ALA A 103 -10.57 8.77 -0.51
CA ALA A 103 -12.02 8.67 -0.58
C ALA A 103 -12.54 8.49 -2.01
N ASP A 104 -11.94 9.20 -2.99
CA ASP A 104 -12.30 9.05 -4.39
C ASP A 104 -11.93 7.66 -4.94
N VAL A 105 -10.79 7.11 -4.52
CA VAL A 105 -10.41 5.72 -4.85
C VAL A 105 -11.40 4.72 -4.25
N PHE A 106 -11.78 4.87 -2.98
CA PHE A 106 -12.71 3.98 -2.31
C PHE A 106 -14.12 4.02 -2.92
N LYS A 107 -14.62 5.18 -3.31
CA LYS A 107 -15.90 5.31 -4.03
C LYS A 107 -15.96 4.49 -5.32
N ASN A 108 -14.81 4.26 -5.94
CA ASN A 108 -14.67 3.47 -7.18
C ASN A 108 -14.21 2.02 -6.91
N GLY A 109 -14.40 1.50 -5.69
CA GLY A 109 -14.03 0.13 -5.33
C GLY A 109 -12.53 -0.15 -5.38
N GLY A 110 -11.69 0.90 -5.29
CA GLY A 110 -10.25 0.76 -5.37
C GLY A 110 -9.61 0.27 -4.07
N ILE A 111 -8.36 -0.14 -4.19
CA ILE A 111 -7.54 -0.68 -3.10
C ILE A 111 -6.44 0.33 -2.77
N VAL A 112 -6.36 0.76 -1.50
CA VAL A 112 -5.31 1.68 -1.03
C VAL A 112 -4.43 0.99 0.00
N ALA A 113 -3.13 0.89 -0.30
CA ALA A 113 -2.13 0.40 0.64
C ALA A 113 -1.65 1.54 1.56
N VAL A 114 -1.68 1.30 2.86
CA VAL A 114 -1.33 2.26 3.92
C VAL A 114 -0.34 1.63 4.89
N THR A 115 0.69 2.38 5.28
CA THR A 115 1.58 1.98 6.38
C THR A 115 1.07 2.56 7.70
N ASN A 116 0.47 1.72 8.55
CA ASN A 116 -0.26 2.17 9.74
C ASN A 116 0.60 2.79 10.82
N ASP A 117 1.83 2.34 10.98
CA ASP A 117 2.81 2.92 11.92
C ASP A 117 3.47 4.19 11.37
N GLY A 118 3.44 4.38 10.05
CA GLY A 118 4.06 5.51 9.37
C GLY A 118 5.59 5.51 9.45
N PRO A 119 6.26 6.42 8.71
CA PRO A 119 7.71 6.42 8.57
C PRO A 119 8.48 6.81 9.85
N LYS A 120 7.81 7.43 10.81
CA LYS A 120 8.42 7.88 12.07
C LYS A 120 8.13 6.96 13.26
N GLY A 121 7.30 5.93 13.06
CA GLY A 121 6.94 4.97 14.09
C GLY A 121 6.15 5.55 15.26
N PRO A 122 6.15 4.91 16.43
CA PRO A 122 6.88 3.67 16.76
C PRO A 122 6.53 2.49 15.84
N PRO A 123 7.54 1.63 15.51
CA PRO A 123 7.28 0.48 14.64
C PRO A 123 6.21 -0.46 15.21
N LYS A 124 5.32 -0.96 14.35
CA LYS A 124 4.23 -1.89 14.70
C LYS A 124 3.21 -1.33 15.72
N ILE A 125 3.11 -0.02 15.86
CA ILE A 125 2.04 0.64 16.60
C ILE A 125 1.16 1.38 15.62
N ALA A 126 -0.07 0.89 15.43
CA ALA A 126 -1.00 1.47 14.48
C ALA A 126 -1.51 2.84 14.95
N LYS A 127 -1.54 3.79 14.02
CA LYS A 127 -2.11 5.12 14.25
C LYS A 127 -3.61 5.10 13.97
N ALA A 128 -4.39 5.78 14.77
CA ALA A 128 -5.85 5.80 14.70
C ALA A 128 -6.40 6.39 13.37
N GLY A 129 -5.57 7.09 12.60
CA GLY A 129 -6.02 7.76 11.38
C GLY A 129 -6.58 6.81 10.31
N SER A 130 -6.00 5.63 10.12
CA SER A 130 -6.48 4.63 9.16
C SER A 130 -7.84 4.04 9.58
N THR A 131 -7.99 3.71 10.86
CA THR A 131 -9.25 3.19 11.41
C THR A 131 -10.37 4.23 11.29
N GLY A 132 -10.08 5.49 11.65
CA GLY A 132 -11.04 6.59 11.50
C GLY A 132 -11.49 6.80 10.05
N LEU A 133 -10.58 6.65 9.09
CA LEU A 133 -10.92 6.73 7.66
C LEU A 133 -11.75 5.53 7.20
N ALA A 134 -11.42 4.33 7.65
CA ALA A 134 -12.17 3.13 7.31
C ALA A 134 -13.62 3.21 7.78
N ILE A 135 -13.83 3.66 9.01
CA ILE A 135 -15.17 3.88 9.56
C ILE A 135 -15.92 4.97 8.79
N LYS A 136 -15.27 6.11 8.55
CA LYS A 136 -15.88 7.27 7.88
C LYS A 136 -16.35 6.97 6.45
N TYR A 137 -15.63 6.13 5.72
CA TYR A 137 -15.89 5.84 4.31
C TYR A 137 -16.41 4.42 4.05
N ASP A 138 -16.77 3.69 5.11
CA ASP A 138 -17.24 2.29 5.04
C ASP A 138 -16.30 1.38 4.22
N VAL A 139 -15.02 1.39 4.58
CA VAL A 139 -13.96 0.69 3.86
C VAL A 139 -13.52 -0.55 4.62
N ASN A 140 -13.42 -1.67 3.93
CA ASN A 140 -12.91 -2.90 4.51
C ASN A 140 -11.41 -2.79 4.81
N MET A 141 -11.02 -3.03 6.06
CA MET A 141 -9.61 -3.04 6.46
C MET A 141 -9.07 -4.47 6.46
N ILE A 142 -7.99 -4.69 5.72
CA ILE A 142 -7.22 -5.93 5.72
C ILE A 142 -5.82 -5.64 6.24
N THR A 143 -5.46 -6.25 7.35
CA THR A 143 -4.12 -6.11 7.95
C THR A 143 -3.22 -7.25 7.50
N ILE A 144 -1.99 -6.93 7.10
CA ILE A 144 -0.95 -7.90 6.73
C ILE A 144 0.24 -7.72 7.67
N THR A 145 0.65 -8.79 8.32
CA THR A 145 1.73 -8.76 9.33
C THR A 145 2.88 -9.71 8.94
#